data_8cae6ac05c48e4285a621b4c43f97057
#
_entry.id   8cae6ac05c48e4285a621b4c43f97057
#
_cell.length_a   1.000
_cell.length_b   1.000
_cell.length_c   1.000
_cell.angle_alpha   90.00
_cell.angle_beta   90.00
_cell.angle_gamma   90.00
#
_symmetry.space_group_name_H-M   'P 1'
#
loop_
_entity.id
_entity.type
_entity.pdbx_description
1 polymer ?
#
loop_
_entity_poly.entity_id
_entity_poly.type
_entity_poly.pdbx_seq_one_letter_code
_entity_poly.pdbx_strand_id
1 'polypeptide(L)'
;MKSRETLIRLKKFQVDEKRRRVAQIEGMIAEFDRMSGDLEREIKTEQDRAGIHDPGHFAYPTYAKAAIARRENLKRSIDELRVQLEDAKSALGEAFDDLKKVELLDVRDQMRERETDTVSDPGDLHGLLRA
;
A
#
# COMPACT_ATOMS: atom_id res chain seq x y z
N MET A 1 -4.39 5.74 -29.39
CA MET A 1 -5.84 5.41 -29.41
C MET A 1 -6.46 5.69 -28.06
N LYS A 2 -7.67 6.24 -28.09
CA LYS A 2 -8.41 6.58 -26.86
C LYS A 2 -8.62 5.39 -25.90
N SER A 3 -8.83 4.19 -26.45
CA SER A 3 -9.06 2.98 -25.62
C SER A 3 -7.82 2.55 -24.84
N ARG A 4 -6.62 2.65 -25.44
CA ARG A 4 -5.36 2.36 -24.74
C ARG A 4 -5.07 3.40 -23.68
N GLU A 5 -5.26 4.67 -24.00
CA GLU A 5 -5.10 5.78 -23.04
C GLU A 5 -6.04 5.63 -21.86
N THR A 6 -7.30 5.26 -22.11
CA THR A 6 -8.28 5.02 -21.06
C THR A 6 -7.87 3.86 -20.17
N LEU A 7 -7.37 2.77 -20.76
CA LEU A 7 -6.91 1.61 -20.02
C LEU A 7 -5.70 1.95 -19.13
N ILE A 8 -4.73 2.71 -19.67
CA ILE A 8 -3.57 3.17 -18.91
C ILE A 8 -4.00 4.05 -17.73
N ARG A 9 -4.94 4.97 -17.95
CA ARG A 9 -5.49 5.79 -16.86
C ARG A 9 -6.15 4.95 -15.78
N LEU A 10 -6.92 3.94 -16.17
CA LEU A 10 -7.55 3.03 -15.24
C LEU A 10 -6.52 2.29 -14.41
N LYS A 11 -5.46 1.77 -15.05
CA LYS A 11 -4.38 1.06 -14.34
C LYS A 11 -3.62 1.98 -13.39
N LYS A 12 -3.36 3.23 -13.78
CA LYS A 12 -2.74 4.24 -12.91
C LYS A 12 -3.63 4.55 -11.70
N PHE A 13 -4.93 4.68 -11.93
CA PHE A 13 -5.90 4.89 -10.85
C PHE A 13 -5.89 3.72 -9.85
N GLN A 14 -5.85 2.50 -10.35
CA GLN A 14 -5.77 1.30 -9.51
C GLN A 14 -4.49 1.27 -8.68
N VAL A 15 -3.34 1.63 -9.25
CA VAL A 15 -2.08 1.78 -8.52
C VAL A 15 -2.24 2.81 -7.39
N ASP A 16 -2.81 3.97 -7.69
CA ASP A 16 -3.00 5.03 -6.69
C ASP A 16 -3.92 4.60 -5.56
N GLU A 17 -4.99 3.86 -5.86
CA GLU A 17 -5.88 3.29 -4.85
C GLU A 17 -5.13 2.31 -3.93
N LYS A 18 -4.30 1.44 -4.50
CA LYS A 18 -3.52 0.47 -3.74
C LYS A 18 -2.46 1.15 -2.87
N ARG A 19 -1.83 2.22 -3.36
CA ARG A 19 -0.92 3.05 -2.56
C ARG A 19 -1.61 3.66 -1.36
N ARG A 20 -2.80 4.22 -1.57
CA ARG A 20 -3.59 4.82 -0.48
C ARG A 20 -3.96 3.79 0.58
N ARG A 21 -4.29 2.57 0.15
CA ARG A 21 -4.60 1.49 1.08
C ARG A 21 -3.39 1.11 1.94
N VAL A 22 -2.21 0.99 1.33
CA VAL A 22 -0.96 0.74 2.06
C VAL A 22 -0.71 1.85 3.07
N ALA A 23 -0.77 3.11 2.65
CA ALA A 23 -0.55 4.25 3.53
C ALA A 23 -1.56 4.31 4.68
N GLN A 24 -2.82 4.00 4.42
CA GLN A 24 -3.88 3.95 5.43
C GLN A 24 -3.56 2.92 6.51
N ILE A 25 -3.18 1.70 6.10
CA ILE A 25 -2.84 0.63 7.05
C ILE A 25 -1.60 1.00 7.86
N GLU A 26 -0.56 1.53 7.21
CA GLU A 26 0.65 1.98 7.90
C GLU A 26 0.34 3.07 8.93
N GLY A 27 -0.56 4.00 8.59
CA GLY A 27 -1.02 5.03 9.52
C GLY A 27 -1.76 4.47 10.72
N MET A 28 -2.59 3.45 10.51
CA MET A 28 -3.29 2.77 11.61
C MET A 28 -2.32 2.04 12.54
N ILE A 29 -1.34 1.35 11.99
CA ILE A 29 -0.30 0.68 12.79
C ILE A 29 0.47 1.70 13.62
N ALA A 30 0.89 2.82 13.02
CA ALA A 30 1.62 3.87 13.73
C ALA A 30 0.79 4.45 14.88
N GLU A 31 -0.51 4.69 14.66
CA GLU A 31 -1.40 5.20 15.70
C GLU A 31 -1.56 4.21 16.85
N PHE A 32 -1.76 2.93 16.54
CA PHE A 32 -1.89 1.88 17.55
C PHE A 32 -0.60 1.66 18.32
N ASP A 33 0.57 1.74 17.65
CA ASP A 33 1.87 1.69 18.33
C ASP A 33 2.02 2.83 19.32
N ARG A 34 1.60 4.05 18.93
CA ARG A 34 1.64 5.22 19.80
C ARG A 34 0.74 5.02 21.02
N MET A 35 -0.48 4.54 20.80
CA MET A 35 -1.43 4.26 21.89
C MET A 35 -0.89 3.19 22.84
N SER A 36 -0.27 2.14 22.31
CA SER A 36 0.36 1.08 23.09
C SER A 36 1.50 1.63 23.96
N GLY A 37 2.33 2.50 23.40
CA GLY A 37 3.40 3.18 24.13
C GLY A 37 2.88 4.08 25.25
N ASP A 38 1.78 4.80 25.01
CA ASP A 38 1.13 5.61 26.05
C ASP A 38 0.63 4.74 27.20
N LEU A 39 0.00 3.62 26.89
CA LEU A 39 -0.46 2.66 27.91
C LEU A 39 0.69 2.07 28.72
N GLU A 40 1.81 1.75 28.09
CA GLU A 40 3.00 1.26 28.80
C GLU A 40 3.52 2.28 29.81
N ARG A 41 3.53 3.56 29.45
CA ARG A 41 3.93 4.63 30.36
C ARG A 41 2.95 4.79 31.52
N GLU A 42 1.66 4.70 31.25
CA GLU A 42 0.62 4.75 32.29
C GLU A 42 0.72 3.58 33.26
N ILE A 43 0.96 2.37 32.74
CA ILE A 43 1.16 1.17 33.55
C ILE A 43 2.35 1.35 34.48
N LYS A 44 3.47 1.82 33.95
CA LYS A 44 4.68 2.06 34.75
C LYS A 44 4.43 3.10 35.85
N THR A 45 3.75 4.19 35.51
CA THR A 45 3.41 5.24 36.48
C THR A 45 2.56 4.69 37.62
N GLU A 46 1.55 3.91 37.33
CA GLU A 46 0.68 3.33 38.35
C GLU A 46 1.40 2.29 39.22
N GLN A 47 2.25 1.46 38.61
CA GLN A 47 3.09 0.50 39.34
C GLN A 47 4.04 1.22 40.29
N ASP A 48 4.69 2.28 39.83
CA ASP A 48 5.63 3.06 40.64
C ASP A 48 4.92 3.75 41.80
N ARG A 49 3.73 4.28 41.58
CA ARG A 49 2.91 4.90 42.64
C ARG A 49 2.50 3.89 43.73
N ALA A 50 2.08 2.71 43.30
CA ALA A 50 1.63 1.68 44.21
C ALA A 50 2.78 0.93 44.88
N GLY A 51 3.97 0.99 44.28
CA GLY A 51 5.11 0.16 44.73
C GLY A 51 4.92 -1.33 44.46
N ILE A 52 3.96 -1.69 43.61
CA ILE A 52 3.63 -3.07 43.27
C ILE A 52 3.74 -3.25 41.77
N HIS A 53 4.61 -4.16 41.31
CA HIS A 53 4.92 -4.39 39.91
C HIS A 53 4.43 -5.74 39.41
N ASP A 54 3.98 -6.62 40.30
CA ASP A 54 3.47 -7.95 39.93
C ASP A 54 1.96 -7.88 39.68
N PRO A 55 1.49 -8.08 38.45
CA PRO A 55 0.05 -8.08 38.12
C PRO A 55 -0.75 -9.16 38.89
N GLY A 56 -0.08 -10.20 39.35
CA GLY A 56 -0.70 -11.26 40.14
C GLY A 56 -0.91 -10.90 41.62
N HIS A 57 -0.33 -9.79 42.08
CA HIS A 57 -0.48 -9.34 43.46
C HIS A 57 -1.91 -8.85 43.73
N PHE A 58 -2.50 -9.22 44.91
CA PHE A 58 -3.89 -8.85 45.21
C PHE A 58 -4.14 -7.34 45.24
N ALA A 59 -3.14 -6.55 45.60
CA ALA A 59 -3.23 -5.10 45.69
C ALA A 59 -2.73 -4.38 44.42
N TYR A 60 -2.52 -5.10 43.33
CA TYR A 60 -2.11 -4.50 42.06
C TYR A 60 -3.17 -3.50 41.56
N PRO A 61 -2.78 -2.31 41.10
CA PRO A 61 -3.73 -1.27 40.68
C PRO A 61 -4.68 -1.75 39.57
N THR A 62 -5.99 -1.57 39.83
CA THR A 62 -7.04 -1.94 38.88
C THR A 62 -6.87 -1.24 37.53
N TYR A 63 -6.49 0.06 37.55
CA TYR A 63 -6.24 0.81 36.36
C TYR A 63 -5.11 0.22 35.51
N ALA A 64 -4.00 -0.13 36.15
CA ALA A 64 -2.87 -0.75 35.46
C ALA A 64 -3.25 -2.09 34.83
N LYS A 65 -4.06 -2.87 35.52
CA LYS A 65 -4.56 -4.16 35.04
C LYS A 65 -5.42 -4.00 33.80
N ALA A 66 -6.33 -3.02 33.81
CA ALA A 66 -7.15 -2.68 32.65
C ALA A 66 -6.30 -2.16 31.48
N ALA A 67 -5.30 -1.34 31.78
CA ALA A 67 -4.39 -0.81 30.78
C ALA A 67 -3.55 -1.91 30.10
N ILE A 68 -3.11 -2.92 30.86
CA ILE A 68 -2.43 -4.09 30.32
C ILE A 68 -3.33 -4.84 29.32
N ALA A 69 -4.59 -5.06 29.67
CA ALA A 69 -5.56 -5.73 28.80
C ALA A 69 -5.76 -4.95 27.50
N ARG A 70 -5.89 -3.63 27.59
CA ARG A 70 -6.02 -2.75 26.41
C ARG A 70 -4.76 -2.80 25.53
N ARG A 71 -3.57 -2.76 26.14
CA ARG A 71 -2.30 -2.87 25.41
C ARG A 71 -2.21 -4.20 24.66
N GLU A 72 -2.60 -5.30 25.29
CA GLU A 72 -2.59 -6.61 24.64
C GLU A 72 -3.60 -6.68 23.47
N ASN A 73 -4.76 -6.05 23.61
CA ASN A 73 -5.72 -5.93 22.52
C ASN A 73 -5.16 -5.12 21.34
N LEU A 74 -4.47 -4.01 21.64
CA LEU A 74 -3.82 -3.19 20.61
C LEU A 74 -2.73 -3.98 19.87
N LYS A 75 -1.92 -4.74 20.60
CA LYS A 75 -0.87 -5.57 20.00
C LYS A 75 -1.45 -6.60 19.04
N ARG A 76 -2.55 -7.25 19.40
CA ARG A 76 -3.24 -8.19 18.51
C ARG A 76 -3.76 -7.50 17.27
N SER A 77 -4.35 -6.31 17.43
CA SER A 77 -4.82 -5.52 16.29
C SER A 77 -3.68 -5.11 15.36
N ILE A 78 -2.53 -4.75 15.92
CA ILE A 78 -1.32 -4.44 15.14
C ILE A 78 -0.87 -5.65 14.34
N ASP A 79 -0.85 -6.83 14.94
CA ASP A 79 -0.45 -8.06 14.25
C ASP A 79 -1.39 -8.37 13.08
N GLU A 80 -2.70 -8.20 13.27
CA GLU A 80 -3.69 -8.34 12.20
C GLU A 80 -3.49 -7.31 11.09
N LEU A 81 -3.20 -6.06 11.46
CA LEU A 81 -2.93 -5.00 10.49
C LEU A 81 -1.65 -5.27 9.69
N ARG A 82 -0.63 -5.87 10.30
CA ARG A 82 0.60 -6.25 9.61
C ARG A 82 0.33 -7.29 8.52
N VAL A 83 -0.55 -8.24 8.79
CA VAL A 83 -0.97 -9.21 7.76
C VAL A 83 -1.70 -8.49 6.62
N GLN A 84 -2.64 -7.61 6.96
CA GLN A 84 -3.34 -6.79 5.96
C GLN A 84 -2.38 -5.91 5.15
N LEU A 85 -1.34 -5.38 5.80
CA LEU A 85 -0.31 -4.57 5.13
C LEU A 85 0.44 -5.38 4.08
N GLU A 86 0.85 -6.60 4.41
CA GLU A 86 1.52 -7.48 3.45
C GLU A 86 0.61 -7.79 2.25
N ASP A 87 -0.67 -8.07 2.49
CA ASP A 87 -1.64 -8.30 1.42
C ASP A 87 -1.81 -7.05 0.55
N ALA A 88 -1.88 -5.87 1.18
CA ALA A 88 -2.02 -4.61 0.47
C ALA A 88 -0.78 -4.28 -0.37
N LYS A 89 0.43 -4.56 0.13
CA LYS A 89 1.68 -4.41 -0.62
C LYS A 89 1.74 -5.34 -1.81
N SER A 90 1.31 -6.59 -1.64
CA SER A 90 1.22 -7.55 -2.74
C SER A 90 0.25 -7.07 -3.82
N ALA A 91 -0.91 -6.58 -3.42
CA ALA A 91 -1.90 -6.03 -4.36
C ALA A 91 -1.35 -4.81 -5.11
N LEU A 92 -0.59 -3.95 -4.43
CA LEU A 92 0.08 -2.81 -5.06
C LEU A 92 1.10 -3.29 -6.10
N GLY A 93 1.92 -4.28 -5.77
CA GLY A 93 2.88 -4.88 -6.69
C GLY A 93 2.22 -5.44 -7.95
N GLU A 94 1.11 -6.15 -7.80
CA GLU A 94 0.32 -6.67 -8.92
C GLU A 94 -0.24 -5.55 -9.80
N ALA A 95 -0.75 -4.48 -9.18
CA ALA A 95 -1.27 -3.33 -9.92
C ALA A 95 -0.18 -2.62 -10.72
N PHE A 96 1.02 -2.50 -10.16
CA PHE A 96 2.19 -1.98 -10.87
C PHE A 96 2.56 -2.84 -12.06
N ASP A 97 2.60 -4.15 -11.89
CA ASP A 97 2.93 -5.08 -12.97
C ASP A 97 1.91 -5.01 -14.09
N ASP A 98 0.62 -4.91 -13.77
CA ASP A 98 -0.45 -4.73 -14.74
C ASP A 98 -0.29 -3.43 -15.52
N LEU A 99 0.03 -2.33 -14.84
CA LEU A 99 0.27 -1.05 -15.49
C LEU A 99 1.46 -1.13 -16.46
N LYS A 100 2.57 -1.73 -16.03
CA LYS A 100 3.76 -1.91 -16.86
C LYS A 100 3.47 -2.72 -18.12
N LYS A 101 2.68 -3.79 -18.01
CA LYS A 101 2.28 -4.62 -19.14
C LYS A 101 1.50 -3.81 -20.18
N VAL A 102 0.55 -3.00 -19.73
CA VAL A 102 -0.26 -2.16 -20.62
C VAL A 102 0.60 -1.09 -21.28
N GLU A 103 1.49 -0.46 -20.52
CA GLU A 103 2.41 0.56 -21.05
C GLU A 103 3.36 -0.03 -22.09
N LEU A 104 3.89 -1.22 -21.88
CA LEU A 104 4.75 -1.91 -22.86
C LEU A 104 4.00 -2.28 -24.12
N LEU A 105 2.76 -2.74 -24.00
CA LEU A 105 1.91 -3.05 -25.13
C LEU A 105 1.59 -1.79 -25.93
N ASP A 106 1.36 -0.66 -25.27
CA ASP A 106 1.11 0.62 -25.93
C ASP A 106 2.33 1.08 -26.74
N VAL A 107 3.52 1.04 -26.15
CA VAL A 107 4.78 1.39 -26.85
C VAL A 107 4.99 0.48 -28.06
N ARG A 108 4.78 -0.80 -27.91
CA ARG A 108 4.92 -1.80 -28.99
C ARG A 108 3.94 -1.52 -30.12
N ASP A 109 2.69 -1.21 -29.81
CA ASP A 109 1.67 -0.88 -30.81
C ASP A 109 1.97 0.44 -31.51
N GLN A 110 2.47 1.44 -30.81
CA GLN A 110 2.92 2.71 -31.39
C GLN A 110 4.08 2.49 -32.39
N MET A 111 5.05 1.68 -32.02
CA MET A 111 6.16 1.32 -32.91
C MET A 111 5.66 0.61 -34.17
N ARG A 112 4.72 -0.33 -34.01
CA ARG A 112 4.12 -1.07 -35.12
C ARG A 112 3.34 -0.14 -36.04
N GLU A 113 2.58 0.80 -35.53
CA GLU A 113 1.86 1.82 -36.29
C GLU A 113 2.82 2.72 -37.09
N ARG A 114 3.94 3.13 -36.48
CA ARG A 114 4.99 3.90 -37.18
C ARG A 114 5.61 3.13 -38.33
N GLU A 115 5.91 1.87 -38.18
CA GLU A 115 6.43 1.01 -39.24
C GLU A 115 5.43 0.86 -40.39
N THR A 116 4.15 0.66 -40.05
CA THR A 116 3.08 0.54 -41.02
C THR A 116 2.90 1.83 -41.81
N ASP A 117 2.91 2.99 -41.15
CA ASP A 117 2.80 4.30 -41.80
C ASP A 117 3.98 4.58 -42.75
N THR A 118 5.20 4.20 -42.34
CA THR A 118 6.40 4.34 -43.15
C THR A 118 6.36 3.46 -44.41
N VAL A 119 5.86 2.24 -44.26
CA VAL A 119 5.79 1.26 -45.38
C VAL A 119 4.61 1.54 -46.30
N SER A 120 3.53 2.11 -45.81
CA SER A 120 2.28 2.30 -46.54
C SER A 120 2.13 3.66 -47.21
N ASP A 121 3.18 4.51 -47.23
CA ASP A 121 3.12 5.81 -47.91
C ASP A 121 3.34 5.62 -49.42
N PRO A 122 2.28 5.68 -50.24
CA PRO A 122 2.42 5.48 -51.68
C PRO A 122 3.15 6.62 -52.37
N GLY A 123 3.22 7.79 -51.75
CA GLY A 123 3.91 8.95 -52.27
C GLY A 123 5.43 8.75 -52.35
N ASP A 124 6.02 8.19 -51.32
CA ASP A 124 7.46 7.90 -51.27
C ASP A 124 7.85 6.80 -52.28
N LEU A 125 7.08 5.74 -52.38
CA LEU A 125 7.30 4.67 -53.33
C LEU A 125 7.13 5.17 -54.78
N HIS A 126 6.19 6.03 -55.02
CA HIS A 126 5.96 6.62 -56.35
C HIS A 126 7.10 7.55 -56.76
N GLY A 127 7.62 8.33 -55.85
CA GLY A 127 8.77 9.18 -56.05
C GLY A 127 10.03 8.40 -56.39
N LEU A 128 10.27 7.29 -55.71
CA LEU A 128 11.40 6.41 -56.00
C LEU A 128 11.31 5.69 -57.33
N LEU A 129 10.12 5.31 -57.74
CA LEU A 129 9.89 4.63 -59.01
C LEU A 129 9.98 5.57 -60.25
N ARG A 130 9.78 6.86 -60.05
CA ARG A 130 9.88 7.86 -61.12
C ARG A 130 11.27 8.45 -61.29
N ALA A 131 12.12 8.23 -60.34
CA ALA A 131 13.52 8.62 -60.45
C ALA A 131 14.30 7.59 -61.25
#